data_8ef9d5e10c78e6ceca690ba047a0e42c
#
_entry.id   8ef9d5e10c78e6ceca690ba047a0e42c
#
_cell.length_a   1.000
_cell.length_b   1.000
_cell.length_c   1.000
_cell.angle_alpha   90.00
_cell.angle_beta   90.00
_cell.angle_gamma   90.00
#
_symmetry.space_group_name_H-M   'P 1'
#
loop_
_entity.id
_entity.type
_entity.pdbx_description
1 polymer ?
#
loop_
_entity_poly.entity_id
_entity_poly.type
_entity_poly.pdbx_seq_one_letter_code
_entity_poly.pdbx_strand_id
1 'polypeptide(L)'
;MNATTDATLKLLIVDDSNLVRRRDERSQRFDRLRLVGSAANGVEALALFSRTDPDVVTMDLTMPQMDGIECIRRMVALKPSVRILVISALADKATAIEAMASGANGFLNKPFTERQLNEALAELLR
;
A
#
# COMPACT_ATOMS: atom_id res chain seq x y z
N MET A 1 19.18 -16.31 16.93
CA MET A 1 18.73 -15.54 16.32
C MET A 1 17.98 -15.70 15.43
N ASN A 2 17.91 -15.51 15.31
CA ASN A 2 17.59 -15.45 14.47
C ASN A 2 16.93 -14.66 13.81
N ALA A 3 17.41 -14.37 13.52
CA ALA A 3 17.35 -13.14 12.77
C ALA A 3 16.32 -13.16 11.69
N THR A 4 15.96 -14.31 11.25
CA THR A 4 14.91 -14.46 10.25
C THR A 4 13.55 -14.05 10.76
N THR A 5 13.35 -14.11 12.08
CA THR A 5 12.08 -13.70 12.67
C THR A 5 11.91 -12.19 12.63
N ASP A 6 13.01 -11.46 12.45
CA ASP A 6 13.00 -10.02 12.40
C ASP A 6 13.23 -9.49 11.00
N ALA A 7 12.96 -10.32 10.00
CA ALA A 7 13.14 -9.93 8.62
C ALA A 7 12.35 -8.67 8.31
N THR A 8 13.03 -7.69 7.72
CA THR A 8 12.41 -6.44 7.34
C THR A 8 11.57 -6.66 6.08
N LEU A 9 10.35 -6.17 6.12
CA LEU A 9 9.46 -6.20 4.98
C LEU A 9 9.58 -4.88 4.22
N LYS A 10 9.58 -4.95 2.91
CA LYS A 10 9.73 -3.77 2.06
C LYS A 10 8.38 -3.15 1.79
N LEU A 11 8.27 -1.84 2.03
CA LEU A 11 7.02 -1.09 1.87
C LEU A 11 7.14 -0.11 0.71
N LEU A 12 6.17 -0.15 -0.19
CA LEU A 12 6.02 0.83 -1.27
C LEU A 12 4.77 1.65 -0.99
N ILE A 13 4.89 2.97 -1.04
CA ILE A 13 3.76 3.90 -0.85
C ILE A 13 3.38 4.48 -2.19
N VAL A 14 2.10 4.35 -2.56
CA VAL A 14 1.58 4.88 -3.83
C VAL A 14 0.47 5.87 -3.55
N ASP A 15 0.76 7.16 -3.75
CA ASP A 15 -0.15 8.26 -3.42
C ASP A 15 0.25 9.47 -4.24
N ASP A 16 -0.74 10.18 -4.81
CA ASP A 16 -0.47 11.33 -5.66
C ASP A 16 -0.27 12.63 -4.89
N SER A 17 -0.44 12.61 -3.58
CA SER A 17 -0.27 13.79 -2.73
C SER A 17 1.05 13.72 -2.00
N ASN A 18 1.95 14.67 -2.28
CA ASN A 18 3.22 14.74 -1.56
C ASN A 18 3.03 14.87 -0.06
N LEU A 19 2.03 15.66 0.34
CA LEU A 19 1.75 15.84 1.75
C LEU A 19 1.29 14.57 2.42
N VAL A 20 0.39 13.85 1.76
CA VAL A 20 -0.12 12.58 2.29
C VAL A 20 0.99 11.54 2.33
N ARG A 21 1.81 11.47 1.27
CA ARG A 21 2.93 10.54 1.25
C ARG A 21 3.89 10.78 2.41
N ARG A 22 4.22 12.05 2.69
CA ARG A 22 5.10 12.37 3.82
C ARG A 22 4.49 11.97 5.14
N ARG A 23 3.17 12.16 5.27
CA ARG A 23 2.47 11.78 6.49
C ARG A 23 2.52 10.27 6.68
N ASP A 24 2.25 9.51 5.63
CA ASP A 24 2.29 8.06 5.70
C ASP A 24 3.69 7.58 6.06
N GLU A 25 4.72 8.18 5.46
CA GLU A 25 6.11 7.82 5.75
C GLU A 25 6.45 8.06 7.22
N ARG A 26 5.98 9.19 7.77
CA ARG A 26 6.27 9.51 9.17
C ARG A 26 5.44 8.70 10.15
N SER A 27 4.24 8.28 9.75
CA SER A 27 3.34 7.55 10.63
C SER A 27 3.69 6.07 10.74
N GLN A 28 4.47 5.59 9.83
CA GLN A 28 4.84 4.20 9.80
C GLN A 28 5.71 3.87 11.00
N ARG A 29 5.25 2.94 11.82
CA ARG A 29 5.86 2.67 13.12
C ARG A 29 6.33 1.24 13.29
N PHE A 30 6.34 0.48 12.21
CA PHE A 30 6.71 -0.92 12.33
C PHE A 30 8.20 -1.08 12.08
N ASP A 31 8.92 -1.57 13.07
CA ASP A 31 10.35 -1.81 12.94
C ASP A 31 10.64 -2.78 11.80
N ARG A 32 9.65 -3.61 11.45
CA ARG A 32 9.80 -4.60 10.40
C ARG A 32 9.55 -4.05 9.00
N LEU A 33 9.06 -2.82 8.88
CA LEU A 33 8.78 -2.22 7.57
C LEU A 33 9.88 -1.24 7.20
N ARG A 34 10.39 -1.39 5.99
CA ARG A 34 11.39 -0.48 5.45
C ARG A 34 10.83 0.12 4.16
N LEU A 35 10.75 1.45 4.11
CA LEU A 35 10.27 2.14 2.92
C LEU A 35 11.29 1.96 1.79
N VAL A 36 10.85 1.40 0.67
CA VAL A 36 11.72 1.20 -0.49
C VAL A 36 11.41 2.15 -1.63
N GLY A 37 10.32 2.90 -1.53
CA GLY A 37 10.01 3.89 -2.54
C GLY A 37 8.64 4.47 -2.33
N SER A 38 8.37 5.58 -2.99
CA SER A 38 7.04 6.15 -3.04
C SER A 38 6.79 6.63 -4.47
N ALA A 39 5.56 6.44 -4.93
CA ALA A 39 5.16 6.75 -6.29
C ALA A 39 3.94 7.66 -6.28
N ALA A 40 3.86 8.55 -7.24
CA ALA A 40 2.77 9.52 -7.34
C ALA A 40 1.65 9.06 -8.28
N ASN A 41 1.87 7.98 -9.01
CA ASN A 41 0.86 7.47 -9.95
C ASN A 41 1.11 6.00 -10.22
N GLY A 42 0.17 5.38 -10.92
CA GLY A 42 0.23 3.94 -11.16
C GLY A 42 1.38 3.49 -12.05
N VAL A 43 1.73 4.31 -13.05
CA VAL A 43 2.83 3.96 -13.95
C VAL A 43 4.14 3.91 -13.18
N GLU A 44 4.40 4.95 -12.38
CA GLU A 44 5.59 5.03 -11.55
C GLU A 44 5.59 3.90 -10.51
N ALA A 45 4.40 3.60 -9.96
CA ALA A 45 4.26 2.55 -8.96
C ALA A 45 4.66 1.19 -9.50
N LEU A 46 4.23 0.86 -10.73
CA LEU A 46 4.56 -0.42 -11.32
C LEU A 46 6.06 -0.52 -11.65
N ALA A 47 6.67 0.59 -12.08
CA ALA A 47 8.10 0.61 -12.33
C ALA A 47 8.88 0.35 -11.05
N LEU A 48 8.49 1.02 -9.95
CA LEU A 48 9.12 0.82 -8.65
C LEU A 48 8.85 -0.57 -8.11
N PHE A 49 7.64 -1.07 -8.30
CA PHE A 49 7.26 -2.40 -7.85
C PHE A 49 8.19 -3.46 -8.47
N SER A 50 8.45 -3.35 -9.76
CA SER A 50 9.32 -4.30 -10.45
C SER A 50 10.76 -4.21 -9.98
N ARG A 51 11.23 -2.98 -9.67
CA ARG A 51 12.61 -2.77 -9.26
C ARG A 51 12.88 -3.15 -7.81
N THR A 52 11.91 -2.90 -6.92
CA THR A 52 12.14 -3.04 -5.49
C THR A 52 11.54 -4.31 -4.90
N ASP A 53 10.62 -4.96 -5.63
CA ASP A 53 9.99 -6.20 -5.19
C ASP A 53 9.41 -6.07 -3.76
N PRO A 54 8.49 -5.12 -3.53
CA PRO A 54 8.00 -4.87 -2.18
C PRO A 54 7.12 -6.00 -1.66
N ASP A 55 7.06 -6.11 -0.35
CA ASP A 55 6.21 -7.09 0.32
C ASP A 55 4.85 -6.50 0.67
N VAL A 56 4.81 -5.19 0.90
CA VAL A 56 3.62 -4.46 1.33
C VAL A 56 3.49 -3.19 0.51
N VAL A 57 2.28 -2.89 0.08
CA VAL A 57 2.00 -1.69 -0.70
C VAL A 57 0.81 -0.97 -0.08
N THR A 58 0.93 0.35 0.12
CA THR A 58 -0.23 1.18 0.40
C THR A 58 -0.63 1.87 -0.90
N MET A 59 -1.89 1.74 -1.29
CA MET A 59 -2.36 2.15 -2.60
C MET A 59 -3.51 3.13 -2.51
N ASP A 60 -3.30 4.36 -2.99
CA ASP A 60 -4.36 5.35 -3.11
C ASP A 60 -5.16 5.07 -4.38
N LEU A 61 -6.47 4.96 -4.27
CA LEU A 61 -7.34 4.67 -5.40
C LEU A 61 -7.72 5.89 -6.23
N THR A 62 -7.37 7.08 -5.77
CA THR A 62 -7.78 8.31 -6.44
C THR A 62 -6.67 8.90 -7.30
N MET A 63 -5.65 8.11 -7.63
CA MET A 63 -4.53 8.59 -8.42
C MET A 63 -4.91 8.85 -9.88
N PRO A 64 -4.30 9.87 -10.50
CA PRO A 64 -4.49 10.10 -11.93
C PRO A 64 -3.71 9.07 -12.77
N GLN A 65 -3.93 9.10 -14.05
CA GLN A 65 -3.25 8.31 -15.07
C GLN A 65 -3.68 6.84 -15.06
N MET A 66 -3.08 6.01 -14.23
CA MET A 66 -3.48 4.61 -14.16
C MET A 66 -4.47 4.39 -13.04
N ASP A 67 -5.55 3.70 -13.34
CA ASP A 67 -6.54 3.30 -12.35
C ASP A 67 -5.86 2.47 -11.26
N GLY A 68 -6.10 2.83 -10.00
CA GLY A 68 -5.54 2.10 -8.87
C GLY A 68 -5.96 0.63 -8.84
N ILE A 69 -7.19 0.35 -9.23
CA ILE A 69 -7.69 -1.05 -9.28
C ILE A 69 -6.86 -1.85 -10.29
N GLU A 70 -6.61 -1.26 -11.46
CA GLU A 70 -5.80 -1.94 -12.47
C GLU A 70 -4.37 -2.16 -11.97
N CYS A 71 -3.84 -1.18 -11.24
CA CYS A 71 -2.51 -1.28 -10.64
C CYS A 71 -2.44 -2.46 -9.66
N ILE A 72 -3.48 -2.61 -8.83
CA ILE A 72 -3.58 -3.72 -7.88
C ILE A 72 -3.57 -5.06 -8.62
N ARG A 73 -4.37 -5.17 -9.69
CA ARG A 73 -4.41 -6.40 -10.47
C ARG A 73 -3.04 -6.79 -11.01
N ARG A 74 -2.32 -5.81 -11.54
CA ARG A 74 -0.99 -6.05 -12.11
C ARG A 74 0.03 -6.44 -11.05
N MET A 75 -0.02 -5.77 -9.89
CA MET A 75 0.88 -6.10 -8.80
C MET A 75 0.66 -7.52 -8.29
N VAL A 76 -0.60 -7.90 -8.11
CA VAL A 76 -0.95 -9.25 -7.65
C VAL A 76 -0.54 -10.30 -8.67
N ALA A 77 -0.68 -9.98 -9.97
CA ALA A 77 -0.25 -10.90 -11.02
C ALA A 77 1.26 -11.10 -11.02
N LEU A 78 2.01 -10.02 -10.74
CA LEU A 78 3.48 -10.09 -10.71
C LEU A 78 4.00 -10.75 -9.44
N LYS A 79 3.30 -10.55 -8.32
CA LYS A 79 3.74 -11.09 -7.03
C LYS A 79 2.51 -11.44 -6.20
N PRO A 80 1.99 -12.66 -6.34
CA PRO A 80 0.75 -13.06 -5.62
C PRO A 80 0.84 -12.96 -4.12
N SER A 81 2.04 -12.95 -3.55
CA SER A 81 2.22 -12.85 -2.11
C SER A 81 2.21 -11.41 -1.59
N VAL A 82 2.16 -10.41 -2.48
CA VAL A 82 2.17 -9.02 -2.05
C VAL A 82 0.91 -8.72 -1.24
N ARG A 83 1.06 -7.89 -0.21
CA ARG A 83 -0.06 -7.45 0.62
C ARG A 83 -0.32 -5.99 0.35
N ILE A 84 -1.54 -5.67 -0.03
CA ILE A 84 -1.91 -4.33 -0.46
C ILE A 84 -2.97 -3.75 0.46
N LEU A 85 -2.66 -2.63 1.09
CA LEU A 85 -3.62 -1.84 1.86
C LEU A 85 -4.08 -0.70 0.99
N VAL A 86 -5.37 -0.69 0.67
CA VAL A 86 -5.97 0.37 -0.13
C VAL A 86 -6.34 1.53 0.77
N ILE A 87 -5.93 2.73 0.38
CA ILE A 87 -6.24 3.96 1.11
C ILE A 87 -6.97 4.89 0.15
N SER A 88 -8.13 5.40 0.57
CA SER A 88 -8.93 6.25 -0.31
C SER A 88 -9.79 7.21 0.49
N ALA A 89 -10.01 8.39 -0.06
CA ALA A 89 -10.93 9.36 0.50
C ALA A 89 -12.39 8.99 0.20
N LEU A 90 -12.60 8.04 -0.71
CA LEU A 90 -13.94 7.64 -1.10
C LEU A 90 -14.51 6.64 -0.11
N ALA A 91 -15.70 6.93 0.38
CA ALA A 91 -16.40 6.02 1.28
C ALA A 91 -17.34 5.10 0.51
N ASP A 92 -16.96 4.79 -0.72
CA ASP A 92 -17.78 4.01 -1.62
C ASP A 92 -17.55 2.52 -1.41
N LYS A 93 -18.59 1.83 -0.96
CA LYS A 93 -18.49 0.40 -0.71
C LYS A 93 -18.21 -0.39 -1.98
N ALA A 94 -18.74 0.07 -3.11
CA ALA A 94 -18.51 -0.61 -4.37
C ALA A 94 -17.03 -0.58 -4.74
N THR A 95 -16.36 0.57 -4.51
CA THR A 95 -14.93 0.69 -4.76
C THR A 95 -14.13 -0.23 -3.85
N ALA A 96 -14.50 -0.29 -2.57
CA ALA A 96 -13.83 -1.18 -1.62
C ALA A 96 -13.97 -2.64 -2.04
N ILE A 97 -15.18 -3.04 -2.43
CA ILE A 97 -15.44 -4.40 -2.88
C ILE A 97 -14.62 -4.72 -4.11
N GLU A 98 -14.58 -3.80 -5.06
CA GLU A 98 -13.81 -4.00 -6.29
C GLU A 98 -12.32 -4.14 -6.00
N ALA A 99 -11.80 -3.32 -5.10
CA ALA A 99 -10.39 -3.39 -4.71
C ALA A 99 -10.07 -4.74 -4.08
N MET A 100 -10.91 -5.20 -3.17
CA MET A 100 -10.70 -6.49 -2.51
C MET A 100 -10.82 -7.63 -3.51
N ALA A 101 -11.79 -7.55 -4.43
CA ALA A 101 -11.96 -8.57 -5.46
C ALA A 101 -10.76 -8.60 -6.42
N SER A 102 -10.06 -7.49 -6.55
CA SER A 102 -8.89 -7.39 -7.43
C SER A 102 -7.60 -7.85 -6.76
N GLY A 103 -7.65 -8.16 -5.46
CA GLY A 103 -6.53 -8.72 -4.76
C GLY A 103 -6.00 -7.91 -3.58
N ALA A 104 -6.62 -6.79 -3.25
CA ALA A 104 -6.24 -6.01 -2.07
C ALA A 104 -6.56 -6.80 -0.80
N ASN A 105 -5.78 -6.54 0.25
CA ASN A 105 -5.88 -7.29 1.51
C ASN A 105 -6.53 -6.48 2.62
N GLY A 106 -6.65 -5.17 2.45
CA GLY A 106 -7.27 -4.31 3.45
C GLY A 106 -7.67 -2.97 2.85
N PHE A 107 -8.46 -2.22 3.59
CA PHE A 107 -9.00 -0.94 3.14
C PHE A 107 -9.00 0.04 4.29
N LEU A 108 -8.53 1.27 4.06
CA LEU A 108 -8.51 2.32 5.07
C LEU A 108 -9.00 3.62 4.44
N ASN A 109 -9.99 4.27 5.09
CA ASN A 109 -10.56 5.52 4.58
C ASN A 109 -9.78 6.73 5.07
N LYS A 110 -9.61 7.71 4.21
CA LYS A 110 -9.11 9.03 4.60
C LYS A 110 -10.26 9.88 5.12
N PRO A 111 -10.03 10.79 6.06
CA PRO A 111 -8.79 10.97 6.78
C PRO A 111 -8.60 9.87 7.84
N PHE A 112 -7.36 9.56 8.11
CA PHE A 112 -7.04 8.56 9.13
C PHE A 112 -6.01 9.13 10.10
N THR A 113 -5.99 8.58 11.32
CA THR A 113 -4.98 8.92 12.31
C THR A 113 -3.79 7.98 12.14
N GLU A 114 -2.66 8.37 12.72
CA GLU A 114 -1.49 7.50 12.77
C GLU A 114 -1.83 6.15 13.38
N ARG A 115 -2.64 6.19 14.44
CA ARG A 115 -3.07 4.95 15.11
C ARG A 115 -3.86 4.05 14.17
N GLN A 116 -4.80 4.63 13.40
CA GLN A 116 -5.60 3.87 12.47
C GLN A 116 -4.76 3.23 11.38
N LEU A 117 -3.78 3.97 10.88
CA LEU A 117 -2.85 3.42 9.88
C LEU A 117 -2.07 2.25 10.46
N ASN A 118 -1.55 2.43 11.66
CA ASN A 118 -0.77 1.37 12.30
C ASN A 118 -1.61 0.12 12.57
N GLU A 119 -2.87 0.32 12.98
CA GLU A 119 -3.77 -0.81 13.19
C GLU A 119 -4.07 -1.54 11.89
N ALA A 120 -4.29 -0.78 10.82
CA ALA A 120 -4.57 -1.38 9.52
C ALA A 120 -3.37 -2.19 9.01
N LEU A 121 -2.17 -1.65 9.19
CA LEU A 121 -0.95 -2.36 8.79
C LEU A 121 -0.73 -3.61 9.65
N ALA A 122 -1.01 -3.53 10.94
CA ALA A 122 -0.88 -4.69 11.81
C ALA A 122 -1.83 -5.80 11.38
N GLU A 123 -3.05 -5.44 11.03
CA GLU A 123 -4.04 -6.40 10.56
C GLU A 123 -3.60 -7.03 9.25
N LEU A 124 -3.04 -6.22 8.35
CA LEU A 124 -2.57 -6.66 7.05
C LEU A 124 -1.46 -7.70 7.18
N LEU A 125 -0.62 -7.56 8.19
CA LEU A 125 0.56 -8.40 8.36
C LEU A 125 0.34 -9.63 9.24
N ARG A 126 -0.86 -9.85 9.70
CA ARG A 126 -1.17 -11.03 10.49
C ARG A 126 -1.00 -12.34 9.76
#